data_4b553491b08e997cb77aaa53a1394a15
#
_entry.id   4b553491b08e997cb77aaa53a1394a15
#
_cell.length_a   1.000
_cell.length_b   1.000
_cell.length_c   1.000
_cell.angle_alpha   90.00
_cell.angle_beta   90.00
_cell.angle_gamma   90.00
#
_symmetry.space_group_name_H-M   'P 1'
#
loop_
_entity.id
_entity.type
_entity.pdbx_description
1 polymer ?
#
loop_
_entity_poly.entity_id
_entity_poly.type
_entity_poly.pdbx_seq_one_letter_code
_entity_poly.pdbx_strand_id
1 'polypeptide(L)'
;MSIASITSTAQGSATVLNGKALAKQIEQQLSTRVDAIKAKTGRTPSLATILVGDDPASATYVRMKGNACKRVGMDSIRVEMPSATTTAELMAKIDELNSNPDVHGILLQHPVPAHIDERACFEQIDLAKDVDGVTCLGFGRMAMQQSAYGSCTPQGIMHLLEHHNIELAGKEAVVVGRSAILGKPMAMMLLNANCTVTICHSRTQDLESHIKRADIVVGAVGVPELIKADWIKEGAVVIDAGFHPTDNGGVGDIELQGVENIASAYTPVPGGVGPMTINTLIRQTVNAAEKAAGLDNSAVS
;
A
#
# COMPACT_ATOMS: atom_id res chain seq x y z
N MET A 1 -37.48 -28.74 -35.41
CA MET A 1 -36.23 -28.07 -35.69
C MET A 1 -35.98 -27.06 -34.58
N SER A 2 -35.14 -27.43 -33.63
CA SER A 2 -34.82 -26.58 -32.48
C SER A 2 -33.57 -25.79 -32.83
N ILE A 3 -33.68 -24.47 -32.85
CA ILE A 3 -32.54 -23.57 -33.05
C ILE A 3 -31.87 -23.36 -31.70
N ALA A 4 -30.71 -24.00 -31.51
CA ALA A 4 -29.86 -23.73 -30.39
C ALA A 4 -29.24 -22.34 -30.59
N SER A 5 -29.63 -21.37 -29.76
CA SER A 5 -28.98 -20.07 -29.67
C SER A 5 -27.63 -20.26 -28.98
N ILE A 6 -26.59 -20.19 -29.78
CA ILE A 6 -25.22 -20.06 -29.28
C ILE A 6 -25.08 -18.62 -28.79
N THR A 7 -25.22 -18.38 -27.51
CA THR A 7 -24.79 -17.15 -26.88
C THR A 7 -23.27 -17.21 -26.78
N SER A 8 -22.60 -16.63 -27.78
CA SER A 8 -21.19 -16.27 -27.70
C SER A 8 -21.09 -15.15 -26.65
N THR A 9 -20.69 -15.50 -25.44
CA THR A 9 -20.16 -14.52 -24.49
C THR A 9 -18.86 -13.99 -25.08
N ALA A 10 -18.86 -12.73 -25.53
CA ALA A 10 -17.63 -12.03 -25.84
C ALA A 10 -16.77 -12.06 -24.57
N GLN A 11 -15.65 -12.81 -24.60
CA GLN A 11 -14.62 -12.72 -23.58
C GLN A 11 -14.06 -11.30 -23.65
N GLY A 12 -14.51 -10.41 -22.77
CA GLY A 12 -13.92 -9.11 -22.57
C GLY A 12 -12.54 -9.33 -21.95
N SER A 13 -11.53 -8.69 -22.47
CA SER A 13 -10.20 -8.67 -21.83
C SER A 13 -10.31 -8.12 -20.43
N ALA A 14 -9.58 -8.71 -19.45
CA ALA A 14 -9.58 -8.26 -18.06
C ALA A 14 -9.28 -6.77 -17.91
N THR A 15 -9.96 -6.12 -16.97
CA THR A 15 -9.71 -4.72 -16.64
C THR A 15 -8.33 -4.55 -16.00
N VAL A 16 -7.49 -3.70 -16.57
CA VAL A 16 -6.18 -3.38 -15.99
C VAL A 16 -6.35 -2.35 -14.87
N LEU A 17 -6.03 -2.71 -13.64
CA LEU A 17 -6.05 -1.83 -12.48
C LEU A 17 -4.77 -0.98 -12.47
N ASN A 18 -4.77 0.10 -13.26
CA ASN A 18 -3.58 0.93 -13.52
C ASN A 18 -3.32 1.93 -12.39
N GLY A 19 -2.52 1.51 -11.39
CA GLY A 19 -2.18 2.35 -10.24
C GLY A 19 -1.35 3.58 -10.60
N LYS A 20 -0.52 3.51 -11.63
CA LYS A 20 0.28 4.67 -12.08
C LYS A 20 -0.62 5.79 -12.62
N ALA A 21 -1.66 5.44 -13.36
CA ALA A 21 -2.62 6.42 -13.89
C ALA A 21 -3.46 7.03 -12.75
N LEU A 22 -3.95 6.20 -11.84
CA LEU A 22 -4.73 6.65 -10.68
C LEU A 22 -3.90 7.53 -9.75
N ALA A 23 -2.67 7.14 -9.42
CA ALA A 23 -1.77 7.94 -8.58
C ALA A 23 -1.55 9.35 -9.16
N LYS A 24 -1.36 9.47 -10.48
CA LYS A 24 -1.20 10.77 -11.16
C LYS A 24 -2.46 11.63 -11.04
N GLN A 25 -3.64 11.05 -11.14
CA GLN A 25 -4.91 11.76 -10.98
C GLN A 25 -5.08 12.28 -9.54
N ILE A 26 -4.78 11.44 -8.55
CA ILE A 26 -4.86 11.81 -7.14
C ILE A 26 -3.83 12.89 -6.79
N GLU A 27 -2.60 12.86 -7.34
CA GLU A 27 -1.58 13.89 -7.12
C GLU A 27 -2.08 15.31 -7.47
N GLN A 28 -2.89 15.46 -8.52
CA GLN A 28 -3.49 16.76 -8.89
C GLN A 28 -4.43 17.28 -7.80
N GLN A 29 -5.26 16.40 -7.23
CA GLN A 29 -6.16 16.76 -6.13
C GLN A 29 -5.39 17.11 -4.87
N LEU A 30 -4.33 16.34 -4.55
CA LEU A 30 -3.47 16.58 -3.39
C LEU A 30 -2.73 17.92 -3.47
N SER A 31 -2.27 18.33 -4.66
CA SER A 31 -1.63 19.64 -4.84
C SER A 31 -2.56 20.79 -4.44
N THR A 32 -3.83 20.75 -4.85
CA THR A 32 -4.84 21.75 -4.46
C THR A 32 -5.04 21.78 -2.93
N ARG A 33 -5.09 20.62 -2.28
CA ARG A 33 -5.24 20.51 -0.81
C ARG A 33 -4.00 21.06 -0.08
N VAL A 34 -2.81 20.78 -0.59
CA VAL A 34 -1.56 21.34 -0.06
C VAL A 34 -1.55 22.87 -0.13
N ASP A 35 -1.98 23.44 -1.26
CA ASP A 35 -2.08 24.91 -1.41
C ASP A 35 -3.08 25.52 -0.42
N ALA A 36 -4.21 24.86 -0.17
CA ALA A 36 -5.18 25.29 0.81
C ALA A 36 -4.61 25.29 2.26
N ILE A 37 -3.85 24.25 2.62
CA ILE A 37 -3.17 24.19 3.91
C ILE A 37 -2.16 25.34 4.05
N LYS A 38 -1.33 25.57 3.03
CA LYS A 38 -0.35 26.68 3.00
C LYS A 38 -1.03 28.03 3.17
N ALA A 39 -2.12 28.26 2.43
CA ALA A 39 -2.86 29.52 2.50
C ALA A 39 -3.44 29.78 3.90
N LYS A 40 -3.92 28.72 4.58
CA LYS A 40 -4.51 28.84 5.92
C LYS A 40 -3.46 28.98 7.03
N THR A 41 -2.37 28.22 6.95
CA THR A 41 -1.43 28.05 8.07
C THR A 41 -0.11 28.79 7.89
N GLY A 42 0.23 29.19 6.68
CA GLY A 42 1.56 29.67 6.29
C GLY A 42 2.64 28.57 6.29
N ARG A 43 2.27 27.30 6.54
CA ARG A 43 3.18 26.16 6.64
C ARG A 43 2.96 25.18 5.50
N THR A 44 4.03 24.59 5.02
CA THR A 44 3.99 23.52 4.00
C THR A 44 3.85 22.16 4.68
N PRO A 45 2.90 21.29 4.26
CA PRO A 45 2.89 19.90 4.70
C PRO A 45 4.23 19.22 4.47
N SER A 46 4.73 18.46 5.45
CA SER A 46 6.07 17.88 5.41
C SER A 46 6.07 16.41 5.84
N LEU A 47 6.76 15.59 5.06
CA LEU A 47 7.05 14.18 5.36
C LEU A 47 8.52 14.02 5.72
N ALA A 48 8.81 13.53 6.92
CA ALA A 48 10.14 13.09 7.31
C ALA A 48 10.34 11.62 6.93
N THR A 49 11.40 11.34 6.18
CA THR A 49 11.79 9.99 5.78
C THR A 49 13.14 9.65 6.37
N ILE A 50 13.21 8.63 7.21
CA ILE A 50 14.42 8.16 7.87
C ILE A 50 14.99 6.99 7.07
N LEU A 51 16.25 7.08 6.68
CA LEU A 51 17.03 6.01 6.06
C LEU A 51 18.21 5.67 6.97
N VAL A 52 18.34 4.40 7.36
CA VAL A 52 19.47 3.93 8.15
C VAL A 52 20.35 3.03 7.29
N GLY A 53 21.61 3.38 7.15
CA GLY A 53 22.53 2.67 6.26
C GLY A 53 22.52 3.19 4.83
N ASP A 54 23.15 2.43 3.94
CA ASP A 54 23.49 2.83 2.57
C ASP A 54 22.94 1.86 1.50
N ASP A 55 21.90 1.07 1.83
CA ASP A 55 21.28 0.15 0.87
C ASP A 55 20.75 0.91 -0.35
N PRO A 56 21.26 0.62 -1.57
CA PRO A 56 20.90 1.37 -2.78
C PRO A 56 19.41 1.27 -3.16
N ALA A 57 18.76 0.13 -2.85
CA ALA A 57 17.34 -0.04 -3.12
C ALA A 57 16.51 0.87 -2.23
N SER A 58 16.79 0.88 -0.92
CA SER A 58 16.15 1.77 0.06
C SER A 58 16.37 3.23 -0.28
N ALA A 59 17.59 3.64 -0.66
CA ALA A 59 17.90 4.99 -1.10
C ALA A 59 17.09 5.41 -2.34
N THR A 60 16.84 4.47 -3.27
CA THR A 60 16.02 4.72 -4.45
C THR A 60 14.55 4.95 -4.06
N TYR A 61 13.98 4.13 -3.16
CA TYR A 61 12.61 4.32 -2.67
C TYR A 61 12.44 5.65 -1.92
N VAL A 62 13.40 6.03 -1.06
CA VAL A 62 13.40 7.33 -0.37
C VAL A 62 13.39 8.48 -1.38
N ARG A 63 14.23 8.40 -2.42
CA ARG A 63 14.26 9.40 -3.51
C ARG A 63 12.93 9.48 -4.25
N MET A 64 12.29 8.36 -4.55
CA MET A 64 10.97 8.32 -5.22
C MET A 64 9.89 8.99 -4.36
N LYS A 65 9.87 8.74 -3.05
CA LYS A 65 8.95 9.35 -2.08
C LYS A 65 9.19 10.87 -1.99
N GLY A 66 10.43 11.32 -1.90
CA GLY A 66 10.76 12.75 -1.91
C GLY A 66 10.35 13.45 -3.21
N ASN A 67 10.52 12.80 -4.36
CA ASN A 67 10.03 13.32 -5.63
C ASN A 67 8.49 13.41 -5.68
N ALA A 68 7.78 12.45 -5.06
CA ALA A 68 6.33 12.49 -4.95
C ALA A 68 5.86 13.66 -4.08
N CYS A 69 6.51 13.93 -2.94
CA CYS A 69 6.26 15.13 -2.13
C CYS A 69 6.39 16.40 -2.98
N LYS A 70 7.49 16.55 -3.72
CA LYS A 70 7.74 17.73 -4.58
C LYS A 70 6.65 17.92 -5.64
N ARG A 71 6.15 16.83 -6.27
CA ARG A 71 5.12 16.93 -7.31
C ARG A 71 3.80 17.51 -6.80
N VAL A 72 3.48 17.31 -5.54
CA VAL A 72 2.26 17.86 -4.91
C VAL A 72 2.53 19.15 -4.11
N GLY A 73 3.75 19.65 -4.11
CA GLY A 73 4.12 20.88 -3.42
C GLY A 73 4.37 20.74 -1.91
N MET A 74 4.58 19.52 -1.42
CA MET A 74 4.97 19.23 -0.04
C MET A 74 6.47 19.31 0.17
N ASP A 75 6.89 19.55 1.40
CA ASP A 75 8.27 19.39 1.83
C ASP A 75 8.60 17.92 2.14
N SER A 76 9.87 17.56 1.92
CA SER A 76 10.40 16.25 2.24
C SER A 76 11.71 16.43 3.04
N ILE A 77 11.65 16.04 4.30
CA ILE A 77 12.82 16.03 5.21
C ILE A 77 13.45 14.66 5.09
N ARG A 78 14.66 14.61 4.55
CA ARG A 78 15.46 13.38 4.45
C ARG A 78 16.41 13.29 5.64
N VAL A 79 16.24 12.27 6.46
CA VAL A 79 17.10 11.96 7.60
C VAL A 79 17.91 10.71 7.25
N GLU A 80 19.22 10.90 7.07
CA GLU A 80 20.16 9.81 6.80
C GLU A 80 20.95 9.51 8.07
N MET A 81 20.95 8.26 8.50
CA MET A 81 21.67 7.79 9.66
C MET A 81 22.67 6.70 9.27
N PRO A 82 23.86 6.67 9.86
CA PRO A 82 24.88 5.68 9.56
C PRO A 82 24.38 4.24 9.78
N SER A 83 24.97 3.27 9.07
CA SER A 83 24.67 1.84 9.26
C SER A 83 25.00 1.34 10.68
N ALA A 84 25.89 2.02 11.41
CA ALA A 84 26.24 1.70 12.81
C ALA A 84 25.25 2.28 13.84
N THR A 85 24.23 3.01 13.41
CA THR A 85 23.21 3.60 14.30
C THR A 85 22.58 2.54 15.21
N THR A 86 22.48 2.83 16.49
CA THR A 86 21.83 1.97 17.47
C THR A 86 20.31 2.17 17.50
N THR A 87 19.59 1.21 18.06
CA THR A 87 18.13 1.34 18.29
C THR A 87 17.81 2.61 19.10
N ALA A 88 18.58 2.89 20.15
CA ALA A 88 18.35 4.06 21.01
C ALA A 88 18.55 5.40 20.27
N GLU A 89 19.57 5.51 19.43
CA GLU A 89 19.81 6.71 18.62
C GLU A 89 18.71 6.92 17.58
N LEU A 90 18.22 5.85 16.96
CA LEU A 90 17.11 5.92 16.01
C LEU A 90 15.80 6.32 16.71
N MET A 91 15.50 5.76 17.88
CA MET A 91 14.32 6.14 18.69
C MET A 91 14.41 7.62 19.10
N ALA A 92 15.57 8.10 19.56
CA ALA A 92 15.77 9.51 19.90
C ALA A 92 15.52 10.44 18.70
N LYS A 93 15.93 10.03 17.49
CA LYS A 93 15.64 10.78 16.25
C LYS A 93 14.15 10.79 15.92
N ILE A 94 13.44 9.69 16.14
CA ILE A 94 11.98 9.62 15.98
C ILE A 94 11.29 10.57 16.97
N ASP A 95 11.74 10.63 18.25
CA ASP A 95 11.21 11.55 19.26
C ASP A 95 11.39 13.01 18.89
N GLU A 96 12.56 13.36 18.33
CA GLU A 96 12.80 14.70 17.78
C GLU A 96 11.79 15.06 16.69
N LEU A 97 11.52 14.13 15.76
CA LEU A 97 10.54 14.32 14.68
C LEU A 97 9.10 14.33 15.20
N ASN A 98 8.77 13.50 16.20
CA ASN A 98 7.47 13.53 16.86
C ASN A 98 7.18 14.90 17.47
N SER A 99 8.19 15.48 18.12
CA SER A 99 8.09 16.79 18.80
C SER A 99 8.11 17.98 17.84
N ASN A 100 8.50 17.79 16.58
CA ASN A 100 8.59 18.88 15.61
C ASN A 100 7.20 19.19 15.00
N PRO A 101 6.63 20.39 15.25
CA PRO A 101 5.31 20.76 14.74
C PRO A 101 5.27 20.98 13.21
N ASP A 102 6.42 21.09 12.55
CA ASP A 102 6.49 21.23 11.10
C ASP A 102 6.59 19.87 10.38
N VAL A 103 6.68 18.75 11.12
CA VAL A 103 6.63 17.38 10.60
C VAL A 103 5.22 16.82 10.77
N HIS A 104 4.57 16.49 9.67
CA HIS A 104 3.19 15.98 9.65
C HIS A 104 3.10 14.46 9.47
N GLY A 105 4.16 13.84 8.92
CA GLY A 105 4.27 12.40 8.79
C GLY A 105 5.71 11.94 8.98
N ILE A 106 5.89 10.74 9.54
CA ILE A 106 7.18 10.09 9.73
C ILE A 106 7.15 8.74 9.04
N LEU A 107 8.16 8.49 8.22
CA LEU A 107 8.41 7.21 7.58
C LEU A 107 9.79 6.69 7.99
N LEU A 108 9.85 5.54 8.61
CA LEU A 108 11.09 4.77 8.75
C LEU A 108 11.21 3.81 7.57
N GLN A 109 12.18 4.05 6.68
CA GLN A 109 12.39 3.19 5.51
C GLN A 109 12.84 1.80 5.93
N HIS A 110 12.00 0.82 5.66
CA HIS A 110 12.26 -0.61 5.87
C HIS A 110 13.02 -1.22 4.67
N PRO A 111 13.91 -2.21 4.90
CA PRO A 111 14.38 -2.70 6.20
C PRO A 111 15.48 -1.82 6.81
N VAL A 112 15.61 -1.86 8.14
CA VAL A 112 16.76 -1.30 8.86
C VAL A 112 17.85 -2.35 9.06
N PRO A 113 19.10 -1.96 9.41
CA PRO A 113 20.15 -2.93 9.77
C PRO A 113 19.71 -3.91 10.85
N ALA A 114 20.10 -5.19 10.73
CA ALA A 114 19.61 -6.31 11.54
C ALA A 114 19.86 -6.21 13.06
N HIS A 115 20.77 -5.34 13.51
CA HIS A 115 21.05 -5.09 14.94
C HIS A 115 20.09 -4.09 15.58
N ILE A 116 19.24 -3.42 14.78
CA ILE A 116 18.24 -2.47 15.26
C ILE A 116 16.93 -3.23 15.53
N ASP A 117 16.31 -2.96 16.67
CA ASP A 117 14.94 -3.39 16.93
C ASP A 117 13.97 -2.51 16.14
N GLU A 118 13.72 -2.91 14.89
CA GLU A 118 12.83 -2.20 13.97
C GLU A 118 11.41 -2.05 14.55
N ARG A 119 10.92 -3.09 15.23
CA ARG A 119 9.58 -3.05 15.81
C ARG A 119 9.46 -1.99 16.90
N ALA A 120 10.44 -1.91 17.79
CA ALA A 120 10.48 -0.86 18.82
C ALA A 120 10.54 0.54 18.20
N CYS A 121 11.30 0.71 17.12
CA CYS A 121 11.37 1.98 16.40
C CYS A 121 10.04 2.37 15.72
N PHE A 122 9.32 1.41 15.14
CA PHE A 122 7.98 1.68 14.60
C PHE A 122 7.00 2.12 15.69
N GLU A 123 7.01 1.44 16.86
CA GLU A 123 6.12 1.79 17.98
C GLU A 123 6.44 3.17 18.60
N GLN A 124 7.65 3.71 18.36
CA GLN A 124 8.02 5.03 18.83
C GLN A 124 7.39 6.17 18.01
N ILE A 125 6.88 5.89 16.81
CA ILE A 125 6.23 6.89 15.96
C ILE A 125 4.87 7.26 16.57
N ASP A 126 4.64 8.56 16.77
CA ASP A 126 3.34 9.06 17.23
C ASP A 126 2.23 8.66 16.27
N LEU A 127 1.12 8.17 16.78
CA LEU A 127 -0.02 7.72 15.96
C LEU A 127 -0.53 8.82 15.00
N ALA A 128 -0.46 10.08 15.41
CA ALA A 128 -0.86 11.22 14.57
C ALA A 128 0.08 11.45 13.38
N LYS A 129 1.30 10.91 13.44
CA LYS A 129 2.35 11.00 12.42
C LYS A 129 2.70 9.65 11.77
N ASP A 130 2.05 8.56 12.20
CA ASP A 130 2.22 7.21 11.64
C ASP A 130 1.51 7.08 10.28
N VAL A 131 1.93 7.90 9.34
CA VAL A 131 1.32 7.98 8.00
C VAL A 131 1.64 6.79 7.10
N ASP A 132 2.54 5.91 7.52
CA ASP A 132 2.80 4.64 6.84
C ASP A 132 1.96 3.49 7.43
N GLY A 133 1.34 3.70 8.59
CA GLY A 133 0.44 2.75 9.24
C GLY A 133 1.14 1.49 9.74
N VAL A 134 2.28 1.66 10.43
CA VAL A 134 3.17 0.56 10.85
C VAL A 134 3.10 0.24 12.35
N THR A 135 2.48 1.12 13.17
CA THR A 135 2.36 0.89 14.62
C THR A 135 1.31 -0.17 14.95
N CYS A 136 1.51 -0.92 16.04
CA CYS A 136 0.52 -1.88 16.54
C CYS A 136 -0.78 -1.19 16.94
N LEU A 137 -0.70 0.00 17.54
CA LEU A 137 -1.87 0.78 17.92
C LEU A 137 -2.67 1.22 16.67
N GLY A 138 -1.98 1.72 15.64
CA GLY A 138 -2.60 2.09 14.36
C GLY A 138 -3.29 0.91 13.70
N PHE A 139 -2.59 -0.22 13.59
CA PHE A 139 -3.15 -1.46 13.08
C PHE A 139 -4.38 -1.93 13.88
N GLY A 140 -4.31 -1.94 15.21
CA GLY A 140 -5.43 -2.33 16.08
C GLY A 140 -6.66 -1.45 15.87
N ARG A 141 -6.48 -0.12 15.80
CA ARG A 141 -7.56 0.82 15.52
C ARG A 141 -8.16 0.61 14.13
N MET A 142 -7.33 0.49 13.10
CA MET A 142 -7.79 0.22 11.74
C MET A 142 -8.58 -1.10 11.67
N ALA A 143 -8.07 -2.17 12.29
CA ALA A 143 -8.76 -3.47 12.33
C ALA A 143 -10.13 -3.39 13.02
N MET A 144 -10.28 -2.51 14.02
CA MET A 144 -11.53 -2.25 14.75
C MET A 144 -12.37 -1.13 14.14
N GLN A 145 -12.07 -0.70 12.91
CA GLN A 145 -12.75 0.41 12.21
C GLN A 145 -12.75 1.73 12.99
N GLN A 146 -11.71 1.96 13.78
CA GLN A 146 -11.48 3.23 14.46
C GLN A 146 -10.51 4.09 13.64
N SER A 147 -10.54 5.41 13.88
CA SER A 147 -9.68 6.37 13.16
C SER A 147 -8.19 6.10 13.38
N ALA A 148 -7.50 5.71 12.33
CA ALA A 148 -6.04 5.58 12.21
C ALA A 148 -5.64 5.60 10.73
N TYR A 149 -4.36 5.84 10.45
CA TYR A 149 -3.83 5.63 9.10
C TYR A 149 -3.61 4.14 8.86
N GLY A 150 -4.10 3.65 7.74
CA GLY A 150 -3.85 2.26 7.33
C GLY A 150 -2.47 2.09 6.71
N SER A 151 -1.91 0.88 6.77
CA SER A 151 -0.66 0.56 6.06
C SER A 151 -0.75 0.95 4.59
N CYS A 152 0.25 1.68 4.09
CA CYS A 152 0.17 2.37 2.79
C CYS A 152 -0.10 1.43 1.61
N THR A 153 0.55 0.26 1.54
CA THR A 153 0.32 -0.68 0.43
C THR A 153 -1.08 -1.28 0.45
N PRO A 154 -1.59 -1.85 1.55
CA PRO A 154 -2.98 -2.30 1.65
C PRO A 154 -4.00 -1.20 1.35
N GLN A 155 -3.81 -0.02 1.92
CA GLN A 155 -4.72 1.10 1.69
C GLN A 155 -4.70 1.55 0.22
N GLY A 156 -3.53 1.53 -0.43
CA GLY A 156 -3.40 1.80 -1.87
C GLY A 156 -4.12 0.78 -2.74
N ILE A 157 -4.12 -0.50 -2.33
CA ILE A 157 -4.90 -1.57 -2.97
C ILE A 157 -6.39 -1.30 -2.81
N MET A 158 -6.85 -0.95 -1.61
CA MET A 158 -8.26 -0.61 -1.38
C MET A 158 -8.71 0.57 -2.27
N HIS A 159 -7.89 1.62 -2.42
CA HIS A 159 -8.19 2.74 -3.33
C HIS A 159 -8.27 2.31 -4.80
N LEU A 160 -7.43 1.35 -5.24
CA LEU A 160 -7.53 0.79 -6.60
C LEU A 160 -8.85 0.05 -6.79
N LEU A 161 -9.23 -0.80 -5.85
CA LEU A 161 -10.46 -1.57 -5.90
C LEU A 161 -11.69 -0.66 -5.92
N GLU A 162 -11.71 0.36 -5.04
CA GLU A 162 -12.78 1.36 -4.97
C GLU A 162 -12.90 2.17 -6.28
N HIS A 163 -11.76 2.69 -6.80
CA HIS A 163 -11.74 3.48 -8.05
C HIS A 163 -12.32 2.73 -9.24
N HIS A 164 -12.07 1.43 -9.31
CA HIS A 164 -12.56 0.56 -10.37
C HIS A 164 -13.93 -0.06 -10.06
N ASN A 165 -14.60 0.37 -8.97
CA ASN A 165 -15.90 -0.14 -8.54
C ASN A 165 -15.92 -1.67 -8.38
N ILE A 166 -14.84 -2.26 -7.87
CA ILE A 166 -14.78 -3.69 -7.58
C ILE A 166 -15.67 -3.98 -6.36
N GLU A 167 -16.67 -4.83 -6.56
CA GLU A 167 -17.55 -5.26 -5.48
C GLU A 167 -16.80 -6.18 -4.52
N LEU A 168 -16.80 -5.84 -3.22
CA LEU A 168 -16.07 -6.56 -2.18
C LEU A 168 -17.02 -7.33 -1.25
N ALA A 169 -18.21 -6.78 -0.96
CA ALA A 169 -19.13 -7.38 -0.01
C ALA A 169 -19.57 -8.78 -0.46
N GLY A 170 -19.42 -9.77 0.44
CA GLY A 170 -19.78 -11.15 0.19
C GLY A 170 -18.78 -11.96 -0.66
N LYS A 171 -17.65 -11.35 -1.10
CA LYS A 171 -16.63 -12.04 -1.89
C LYS A 171 -15.70 -12.87 -1.02
N GLU A 172 -15.22 -14.00 -1.55
CA GLU A 172 -14.13 -14.77 -0.96
C GLU A 172 -12.79 -14.14 -1.38
N ALA A 173 -12.02 -13.64 -0.40
CA ALA A 173 -10.72 -13.06 -0.63
C ALA A 173 -9.62 -13.96 -0.04
N VAL A 174 -8.58 -14.21 -0.82
CA VAL A 174 -7.39 -14.92 -0.38
C VAL A 174 -6.20 -13.98 -0.40
N VAL A 175 -5.59 -13.76 0.76
CA VAL A 175 -4.35 -13.00 0.91
C VAL A 175 -3.21 -14.00 1.11
N VAL A 176 -2.30 -14.09 0.15
CA VAL A 176 -1.12 -14.95 0.22
C VAL A 176 0.04 -14.11 0.73
N GLY A 177 0.32 -14.26 2.03
CA GLY A 177 1.28 -13.47 2.79
C GLY A 177 0.70 -13.03 4.14
N ARG A 178 1.57 -12.91 5.17
CA ARG A 178 1.14 -12.53 6.54
C ARG A 178 2.11 -11.58 7.23
N SER A 179 2.80 -10.75 6.46
CA SER A 179 3.68 -9.72 7.03
C SER A 179 2.89 -8.71 7.86
N ALA A 180 3.57 -8.08 8.82
CA ALA A 180 2.93 -7.11 9.70
C ALA A 180 2.51 -5.82 8.95
N ILE A 181 3.22 -5.50 7.87
CA ILE A 181 3.02 -4.23 7.13
C ILE A 181 2.19 -4.38 5.86
N LEU A 182 1.88 -5.60 5.41
CA LEU A 182 1.12 -5.83 4.18
C LEU A 182 0.06 -6.93 4.35
N GLY A 183 0.44 -8.19 4.55
CA GLY A 183 -0.51 -9.30 4.51
C GLY A 183 -1.60 -9.22 5.59
N LYS A 184 -1.22 -9.00 6.85
CA LYS A 184 -2.19 -8.86 7.95
C LYS A 184 -3.08 -7.62 7.79
N PRO A 185 -2.55 -6.41 7.53
CA PRO A 185 -3.38 -5.23 7.29
C PRO A 185 -4.32 -5.40 6.10
N MET A 186 -3.84 -5.97 4.99
CA MET A 186 -4.67 -6.23 3.81
C MET A 186 -5.87 -7.12 4.14
N ALA A 187 -5.63 -8.20 4.86
CA ALA A 187 -6.69 -9.11 5.27
C ALA A 187 -7.75 -8.42 6.16
N MET A 188 -7.33 -7.57 7.08
CA MET A 188 -8.25 -6.81 7.93
C MET A 188 -9.03 -5.76 7.15
N MET A 189 -8.41 -5.07 6.19
CA MET A 189 -9.11 -4.10 5.34
C MET A 189 -10.16 -4.78 4.45
N LEU A 190 -9.86 -5.94 3.87
CA LEU A 190 -10.84 -6.72 3.10
C LEU A 190 -11.96 -7.25 4.00
N LEU A 191 -11.66 -7.70 5.23
CA LEU A 191 -12.68 -8.10 6.19
C LEU A 191 -13.60 -6.92 6.55
N ASN A 192 -13.03 -5.74 6.80
CA ASN A 192 -13.78 -4.52 7.07
C ASN A 192 -14.65 -4.08 5.89
N ALA A 193 -14.27 -4.46 4.65
CA ALA A 193 -15.05 -4.26 3.43
C ALA A 193 -16.06 -5.39 3.17
N ASN A 194 -16.35 -6.22 4.18
CA ASN A 194 -17.32 -7.34 4.15
C ASN A 194 -16.91 -8.52 3.25
N CYS A 195 -15.63 -8.73 2.98
CA CYS A 195 -15.14 -9.96 2.38
C CYS A 195 -15.09 -11.10 3.41
N THR A 196 -15.25 -12.35 2.95
CA THR A 196 -14.79 -13.54 3.69
C THR A 196 -13.31 -13.75 3.38
N VAL A 197 -12.41 -13.67 4.38
CA VAL A 197 -10.98 -13.62 4.14
C VAL A 197 -10.26 -14.88 4.62
N THR A 198 -9.45 -15.45 3.74
CA THR A 198 -8.48 -16.50 4.07
C THR A 198 -7.06 -15.95 3.95
N ILE A 199 -6.24 -16.12 5.00
CA ILE A 199 -4.82 -15.75 4.97
C ILE A 199 -3.99 -17.01 4.76
N CYS A 200 -3.23 -17.07 3.66
CA CYS A 200 -2.31 -18.14 3.36
C CYS A 200 -0.86 -17.73 3.60
N HIS A 201 0.01 -18.70 3.91
CA HIS A 201 1.41 -18.45 4.24
C HIS A 201 2.26 -19.70 3.98
N SER A 202 3.56 -19.64 4.21
CA SER A 202 4.52 -20.72 3.95
C SER A 202 4.25 -22.07 4.65
N ARG A 203 3.28 -22.12 5.57
CA ARG A 203 2.84 -23.37 6.24
C ARG A 203 1.42 -23.78 5.86
N THR A 204 0.79 -23.06 4.94
CA THR A 204 -0.54 -23.42 4.42
C THR A 204 -0.40 -24.68 3.58
N GLN A 205 -1.24 -25.67 3.85
CA GLN A 205 -1.37 -26.85 3.02
C GLN A 205 -2.31 -26.56 1.85
N ASP A 206 -2.02 -27.15 0.70
CA ASP A 206 -2.86 -27.04 -0.49
C ASP A 206 -3.22 -25.60 -0.88
N LEU A 207 -2.18 -24.75 -1.03
CA LEU A 207 -2.32 -23.34 -1.37
C LEU A 207 -3.18 -23.12 -2.64
N GLU A 208 -3.00 -24.00 -3.63
CA GLU A 208 -3.72 -23.97 -4.90
C GLU A 208 -5.23 -24.03 -4.69
N SER A 209 -5.75 -24.93 -3.85
CA SER A 209 -7.19 -25.07 -3.61
C SER A 209 -7.78 -23.84 -2.94
N HIS A 210 -7.00 -23.14 -2.10
CA HIS A 210 -7.43 -21.87 -1.52
C HIS A 210 -7.57 -20.78 -2.58
N ILE A 211 -6.63 -20.69 -3.51
CA ILE A 211 -6.62 -19.69 -4.58
C ILE A 211 -7.72 -19.97 -5.60
N LYS A 212 -7.92 -21.23 -6.00
CA LYS A 212 -8.92 -21.63 -7.01
C LYS A 212 -10.38 -21.28 -6.65
N ARG A 213 -10.69 -21.08 -5.37
CA ARG A 213 -12.06 -20.68 -4.96
C ARG A 213 -12.21 -19.17 -4.77
N ALA A 214 -11.11 -18.40 -4.74
CA ALA A 214 -11.13 -17.00 -4.41
C ALA A 214 -11.70 -16.12 -5.52
N ASP A 215 -12.59 -15.21 -5.15
CA ASP A 215 -13.05 -14.12 -6.03
C ASP A 215 -12.01 -13.00 -6.12
N ILE A 216 -11.20 -12.84 -5.07
CA ILE A 216 -10.13 -11.85 -4.98
C ILE A 216 -8.88 -12.53 -4.48
N VAL A 217 -7.79 -12.42 -5.23
CA VAL A 217 -6.46 -12.95 -4.87
C VAL A 217 -5.48 -11.81 -4.69
N VAL A 218 -4.82 -11.76 -3.52
CA VAL A 218 -3.75 -10.80 -3.24
C VAL A 218 -2.45 -11.55 -3.01
N GLY A 219 -1.49 -11.39 -3.92
CA GLY A 219 -0.11 -11.89 -3.78
C GLY A 219 0.73 -10.89 -2.97
N ALA A 220 1.29 -11.36 -1.83
CA ALA A 220 2.07 -10.56 -0.88
C ALA A 220 3.11 -11.41 -0.15
N VAL A 221 3.80 -12.30 -0.89
CA VAL A 221 4.72 -13.31 -0.33
C VAL A 221 6.18 -12.96 -0.50
N GLY A 222 6.52 -12.08 -1.46
CA GLY A 222 7.90 -11.74 -1.77
C GLY A 222 8.67 -12.87 -2.46
N VAL A 223 7.97 -13.75 -3.21
CA VAL A 223 8.56 -14.85 -3.99
C VAL A 223 8.09 -14.73 -5.44
N PRO A 224 9.00 -14.56 -6.41
CA PRO A 224 8.65 -14.34 -7.81
C PRO A 224 7.75 -15.45 -8.35
N GLU A 225 6.61 -15.05 -8.92
CA GLU A 225 5.69 -15.93 -9.66
C GLU A 225 5.31 -17.24 -8.91
N LEU A 226 5.25 -17.17 -7.58
CA LEU A 226 4.83 -18.32 -6.75
C LEU A 226 3.41 -18.76 -7.07
N ILE A 227 2.51 -17.78 -7.25
CA ILE A 227 1.10 -18.03 -7.56
C ILE A 227 0.95 -18.20 -9.06
N LYS A 228 0.45 -19.36 -9.49
CA LYS A 228 0.34 -19.68 -10.90
C LYS A 228 -0.94 -19.20 -11.54
N ALA A 229 -0.88 -18.84 -12.82
CA ALA A 229 -2.04 -18.36 -13.57
C ALA A 229 -3.19 -19.38 -13.62
N ASP A 230 -2.87 -20.67 -13.73
CA ASP A 230 -3.84 -21.77 -13.77
C ASP A 230 -4.51 -22.07 -12.40
N TRP A 231 -4.06 -21.42 -11.32
CA TRP A 231 -4.73 -21.45 -10.03
C TRP A 231 -5.81 -20.37 -9.89
N ILE A 232 -5.83 -19.38 -10.78
CA ILE A 232 -6.78 -18.26 -10.72
C ILE A 232 -8.16 -18.73 -11.18
N LYS A 233 -9.17 -18.45 -10.35
CA LYS A 233 -10.57 -18.68 -10.68
C LYS A 233 -10.99 -17.78 -11.85
N GLU A 234 -11.77 -18.30 -12.77
CA GLU A 234 -12.37 -17.50 -13.85
C GLU A 234 -13.19 -16.33 -13.28
N GLY A 235 -12.94 -15.14 -13.79
CA GLY A 235 -13.56 -13.91 -13.34
C GLY A 235 -13.02 -13.32 -12.03
N ALA A 236 -12.01 -13.91 -11.41
CA ALA A 236 -11.42 -13.38 -10.19
C ALA A 236 -10.72 -12.01 -10.42
N VAL A 237 -10.59 -11.24 -9.35
CA VAL A 237 -9.78 -10.02 -9.29
C VAL A 237 -8.40 -10.39 -8.74
N VAL A 238 -7.34 -10.04 -9.47
CA VAL A 238 -5.96 -10.42 -9.15
C VAL A 238 -5.12 -9.20 -8.81
N ILE A 239 -4.66 -9.13 -7.57
CA ILE A 239 -3.85 -8.04 -7.03
C ILE A 239 -2.45 -8.58 -6.72
N ASP A 240 -1.46 -8.08 -7.42
CA ASP A 240 -0.06 -8.45 -7.19
C ASP A 240 0.67 -7.30 -6.50
N ALA A 241 1.03 -7.48 -5.24
CA ALA A 241 1.79 -6.52 -4.44
C ALA A 241 3.30 -6.84 -4.40
N GLY A 242 3.73 -7.91 -5.08
CA GLY A 242 5.14 -8.25 -5.25
C GLY A 242 5.84 -7.40 -6.30
N PHE A 243 7.14 -7.23 -6.14
CA PHE A 243 8.01 -6.67 -7.16
C PHE A 243 9.42 -7.27 -7.06
N HIS A 244 9.84 -7.94 -8.11
CA HIS A 244 11.15 -8.54 -8.24
C HIS A 244 11.80 -8.02 -9.51
N PRO A 245 12.93 -7.28 -9.41
CA PRO A 245 13.60 -6.73 -10.57
C PRO A 245 14.12 -7.83 -11.49
N THR A 246 13.95 -7.63 -12.79
CA THR A 246 14.49 -8.47 -13.86
C THR A 246 15.12 -7.60 -14.92
N ASP A 247 15.87 -8.17 -15.85
CA ASP A 247 16.50 -7.46 -16.97
C ASP A 247 15.44 -6.76 -17.86
N ASN A 248 14.20 -7.26 -17.87
CA ASN A 248 13.08 -6.72 -18.66
C ASN A 248 12.12 -5.84 -17.85
N GLY A 249 12.51 -5.37 -16.65
CA GLY A 249 11.69 -4.48 -15.80
C GLY A 249 11.36 -5.09 -14.46
N GLY A 250 10.54 -6.12 -14.39
CA GLY A 250 10.20 -6.77 -13.12
C GLY A 250 8.99 -7.67 -13.23
N VAL A 251 8.92 -8.65 -12.31
CA VAL A 251 7.78 -9.56 -12.12
C VAL A 251 7.24 -9.41 -10.70
N GLY A 252 6.02 -9.89 -10.47
CA GLY A 252 5.39 -9.90 -9.15
C GLY A 252 5.49 -11.26 -8.46
N ASP A 253 4.63 -11.46 -7.47
CA ASP A 253 4.43 -12.73 -6.77
C ASP A 253 3.51 -13.67 -7.55
N ILE A 254 2.80 -13.15 -8.58
CA ILE A 254 1.83 -13.87 -9.40
C ILE A 254 2.35 -13.96 -10.83
N GLU A 255 2.26 -15.15 -11.42
CA GLU A 255 2.51 -15.36 -12.84
C GLU A 255 1.40 -14.69 -13.66
N LEU A 256 1.67 -13.47 -14.14
CA LEU A 256 0.63 -12.67 -14.83
C LEU A 256 0.39 -13.10 -16.28
N GLN A 257 1.29 -13.89 -16.88
CA GLN A 257 1.10 -14.39 -18.25
C GLN A 257 -0.13 -15.28 -18.32
N GLY A 258 -1.15 -14.86 -19.06
CA GLY A 258 -2.40 -15.57 -19.22
C GLY A 258 -3.51 -15.13 -18.24
N VAL A 259 -3.18 -14.43 -17.16
CA VAL A 259 -4.17 -13.91 -16.19
C VAL A 259 -5.18 -12.98 -16.87
N GLU A 260 -4.76 -12.21 -17.87
CA GLU A 260 -5.62 -11.32 -18.65
C GLU A 260 -6.76 -12.02 -19.40
N ASN A 261 -6.65 -13.32 -19.61
CA ASN A 261 -7.67 -14.14 -20.26
C ASN A 261 -8.61 -14.84 -19.26
N ILE A 262 -8.26 -14.87 -17.98
CA ILE A 262 -8.96 -15.63 -16.93
C ILE A 262 -9.64 -14.68 -15.93
N ALA A 263 -8.92 -13.65 -15.50
CA ALA A 263 -9.41 -12.69 -14.51
C ALA A 263 -10.42 -11.70 -15.06
N SER A 264 -11.26 -11.12 -14.20
CA SER A 264 -12.07 -9.95 -14.55
C SER A 264 -11.30 -8.64 -14.46
N ALA A 265 -10.32 -8.58 -13.53
CA ALA A 265 -9.44 -7.43 -13.36
C ALA A 265 -8.11 -7.87 -12.75
N TYR A 266 -7.03 -7.16 -13.05
CA TYR A 266 -5.71 -7.44 -12.47
C TYR A 266 -4.84 -6.19 -12.39
N THR A 267 -3.87 -6.20 -11.45
CA THR A 267 -2.83 -5.16 -11.38
C THR A 267 -1.63 -5.56 -12.23
N PRO A 268 -1.11 -4.66 -13.09
CA PRO A 268 0.15 -4.92 -13.80
C PRO A 268 1.36 -4.80 -12.86
N VAL A 269 2.41 -5.54 -13.12
CA VAL A 269 3.72 -5.40 -12.47
C VAL A 269 4.78 -5.15 -13.54
N PRO A 270 5.47 -3.99 -13.50
CA PRO A 270 5.25 -2.81 -12.63
C PRO A 270 4.04 -1.95 -13.03
N GLY A 271 3.63 -1.04 -12.13
CA GLY A 271 2.65 0.00 -12.47
C GLY A 271 1.28 -0.15 -11.82
N GLY A 272 1.01 -1.27 -11.14
CA GLY A 272 -0.20 -1.47 -10.34
C GLY A 272 -0.06 -0.94 -8.91
N VAL A 273 0.29 -1.81 -7.96
CA VAL A 273 0.28 -1.51 -6.53
C VAL A 273 1.36 -0.50 -6.10
N GLY A 274 2.60 -0.63 -6.59
CA GLY A 274 3.73 0.19 -6.15
C GLY A 274 3.49 1.71 -6.21
N PRO A 275 3.01 2.28 -7.32
CA PRO A 275 2.66 3.70 -7.40
C PRO A 275 1.61 4.13 -6.37
N MET A 276 0.65 3.27 -6.06
CA MET A 276 -0.40 3.53 -5.08
C MET A 276 0.12 3.55 -3.65
N THR A 277 1.12 2.74 -3.32
CA THR A 277 1.79 2.79 -2.01
C THR A 277 2.38 4.17 -1.73
N ILE A 278 3.13 4.72 -2.70
CA ILE A 278 3.72 6.07 -2.56
C ILE A 278 2.61 7.13 -2.50
N ASN A 279 1.62 7.02 -3.36
CA ASN A 279 0.50 7.97 -3.40
C ASN A 279 -0.27 7.99 -2.07
N THR A 280 -0.53 6.82 -1.47
CA THR A 280 -1.21 6.71 -0.18
C THR A 280 -0.40 7.36 0.94
N LEU A 281 0.91 7.17 0.98
CA LEU A 281 1.79 7.82 1.94
C LEU A 281 1.70 9.35 1.86
N ILE A 282 1.74 9.91 0.65
CA ILE A 282 1.57 11.35 0.42
C ILE A 282 0.18 11.81 0.86
N ARG A 283 -0.87 11.10 0.46
CA ARG A 283 -2.26 11.40 0.85
C ARG A 283 -2.44 11.39 2.37
N GLN A 284 -1.91 10.39 3.07
CA GLN A 284 -2.01 10.29 4.52
C GLN A 284 -1.23 11.42 5.22
N THR A 285 -0.09 11.84 4.66
CA THR A 285 0.66 13.01 5.17
C THR A 285 -0.12 14.31 4.98
N VAL A 286 -0.78 14.49 3.84
CA VAL A 286 -1.68 15.65 3.62
C VAL A 286 -2.86 15.62 4.59
N ASN A 287 -3.49 14.45 4.80
CA ASN A 287 -4.56 14.30 5.78
C ASN A 287 -4.10 14.67 7.21
N ALA A 288 -2.88 14.26 7.59
CA ALA A 288 -2.30 14.61 8.89
C ALA A 288 -2.08 16.12 9.03
N ALA A 289 -1.60 16.77 7.98
CA ALA A 289 -1.41 18.22 7.96
C ALA A 289 -2.74 18.99 8.00
N GLU A 290 -3.77 18.53 7.30
CA GLU A 290 -5.13 19.10 7.37
C GLU A 290 -5.71 19.00 8.78
N LYS A 291 -5.56 17.81 9.40
CA LYS A 291 -6.02 17.60 10.78
C LYS A 291 -5.31 18.52 11.75
N ALA A 292 -3.98 18.66 11.63
CA ALA A 292 -3.20 19.60 12.44
C ALA A 292 -3.60 21.06 12.21
N ALA A 293 -4.05 21.42 11.00
CA ALA A 293 -4.51 22.75 10.62
C ALA A 293 -5.98 23.03 11.02
N GLY A 294 -6.69 22.05 11.57
CA GLY A 294 -8.14 22.16 11.81
C GLY A 294 -8.95 22.39 10.52
N LEU A 295 -8.50 21.77 9.41
CA LEU A 295 -9.17 21.72 8.12
C LEU A 295 -9.93 20.40 7.94
N ASP A 296 -10.03 19.61 8.99
CA ASP A 296 -10.56 18.26 8.95
C ASP A 296 -12.01 18.29 8.41
N ASN A 297 -12.14 18.03 7.13
CA ASN A 297 -13.40 17.65 6.51
C ASN A 297 -13.59 16.15 6.73
N SER A 298 -14.08 15.77 7.90
CA SER A 298 -14.45 14.40 8.29
C SER A 298 -15.56 13.78 7.40
N ALA A 299 -15.73 14.27 6.19
CA ALA A 299 -16.75 13.86 5.21
C ALA A 299 -16.17 13.08 4.01
N VAL A 300 -14.88 12.71 4.01
CA VAL A 300 -14.28 11.88 2.98
C VAL A 300 -13.51 10.75 3.65
N SER A 301 -14.26 9.80 4.21
CA SER A 301 -13.78 8.46 4.58
C SER A 301 -13.81 7.55 3.37
#